data_29f511c4b58be742c3537dd68066292f
#
_entry.id   29f511c4b58be742c3537dd68066292f
#
_cell.length_a   1.000
_cell.length_b   1.000
_cell.length_c   1.000
_cell.angle_alpha   90.00
_cell.angle_beta   90.00
_cell.angle_gamma   90.00
#
_symmetry.space_group_name_H-M   'P 1'
#
loop_
_entity.id
_entity.type
_entity.pdbx_description
1 polymer ?
#
loop_
_entity_poly.entity_id
_entity_poly.type
_entity_poly.pdbx_seq_one_letter_code
_entity_poly.pdbx_strand_id
1 'polypeptide(L)'
;MKKIIFSIIFVTNFSYMINSFAKEIELTVTTGNNNQEYKKAYFAGGCFWCMEESFDKVKGVIKSISGYSGGHVKNPTYRQVIYEKTGHVEAIEVTYNPKLTNYEKLLEVFWNNIDPFDAIGQFCDKGESYRSVAFYQNKIQKKFIEKTAKNIENRFKNKKVVTLIWKFEKFYPAEDYHQDYYQNNFLRYLAYKSGCQREERLNKIWN
;
A
#
# COMPACT_ATOMS: atom_id res chain seq x y z
N MET A 1 59.82 9.80 45.47
CA MET A 1 58.84 8.80 45.01
C MET A 1 57.41 9.16 45.40
N LYS A 2 56.89 10.38 45.10
CA LYS A 2 55.50 10.81 45.42
C LYS A 2 54.73 11.43 44.24
N LYS A 3 55.24 11.36 43.00
CA LYS A 3 54.57 11.98 41.82
C LYS A 3 53.86 11.02 40.88
N ILE A 4 53.96 9.71 41.07
CA ILE A 4 53.38 8.70 40.12
C ILE A 4 51.97 8.27 40.53
N ILE A 5 51.57 8.39 41.81
CA ILE A 5 50.27 7.89 42.31
C ILE A 5 49.08 8.83 41.92
N PHE A 6 49.32 10.12 41.70
CA PHE A 6 48.23 11.08 41.33
C PHE A 6 47.76 10.96 39.90
N SER A 7 48.60 10.45 38.98
CA SER A 7 48.25 10.36 37.55
C SER A 7 47.31 9.16 37.25
N ILE A 8 47.42 8.08 38.03
CA ILE A 8 46.62 6.83 37.80
C ILE A 8 45.19 7.00 38.28
N ILE A 9 44.98 7.72 39.37
CA ILE A 9 43.61 7.96 39.92
C ILE A 9 42.81 8.87 39.01
N PHE A 10 43.43 9.84 38.33
CA PHE A 10 42.71 10.75 37.44
C PHE A 10 42.28 10.05 36.13
N VAL A 11 43.08 9.14 35.59
CA VAL A 11 42.77 8.37 34.37
C VAL A 11 41.64 7.37 34.62
N THR A 12 41.62 6.70 35.79
CA THR A 12 40.56 5.72 36.12
C THR A 12 39.21 6.39 36.35
N ASN A 13 39.14 7.56 36.95
CA ASN A 13 37.89 8.31 37.15
C ASN A 13 37.35 8.86 35.83
N PHE A 14 38.21 9.27 34.90
CA PHE A 14 37.76 9.77 33.57
C PHE A 14 37.22 8.63 32.71
N SER A 15 37.81 7.47 32.70
CA SER A 15 37.30 6.28 31.99
C SER A 15 35.98 5.78 32.57
N TYR A 16 35.76 5.88 33.88
CA TYR A 16 34.50 5.50 34.52
C TYR A 16 33.36 6.45 34.17
N MET A 17 33.63 7.77 34.09
CA MET A 17 32.65 8.75 33.63
C MET A 17 32.24 8.57 32.16
N ILE A 18 33.19 8.28 31.27
CA ILE A 18 32.85 8.06 29.84
C ILE A 18 31.98 6.80 29.68
N ASN A 19 32.29 5.72 30.39
CA ASN A 19 31.47 4.49 30.33
C ASN A 19 30.07 4.67 30.94
N SER A 20 29.94 5.50 31.99
CA SER A 20 28.64 5.83 32.58
C SER A 20 27.78 6.65 31.59
N PHE A 21 28.37 7.65 30.92
CA PHE A 21 27.68 8.47 29.91
C PHE A 21 27.30 7.65 28.67
N ALA A 22 28.17 6.77 28.19
CA ALA A 22 27.89 5.90 27.05
C ALA A 22 26.73 4.93 27.37
N LYS A 23 26.68 4.39 28.58
CA LYS A 23 25.61 3.50 29.02
C LYS A 23 24.28 4.24 29.20
N GLU A 24 24.27 5.50 29.61
CA GLU A 24 23.08 6.34 29.74
C GLU A 24 22.53 6.76 28.38
N ILE A 25 23.42 7.03 27.40
CA ILE A 25 23.04 7.29 26.00
C ILE A 25 22.46 6.02 25.36
N GLU A 26 23.05 4.86 25.59
CA GLU A 26 22.54 3.58 25.07
C GLU A 26 21.16 3.23 25.67
N LEU A 27 20.92 3.53 26.97
CA LEU A 27 19.62 3.33 27.60
C LEU A 27 18.56 4.32 27.09
N THR A 28 18.91 5.55 26.75
CA THR A 28 17.97 6.54 26.19
C THR A 28 17.62 6.27 24.74
N VAL A 29 18.51 5.64 23.95
CA VAL A 29 18.25 5.23 22.58
C VAL A 29 17.32 3.99 22.53
N THR A 30 17.40 3.10 23.53
CA THR A 30 16.56 1.88 23.58
C THR A 30 15.16 2.11 24.15
N THR A 31 14.87 3.23 24.80
CA THR A 31 13.54 3.54 25.37
C THR A 31 12.64 4.37 24.46
N GLY A 32 13.10 4.72 23.27
CA GLY A 32 12.24 5.23 22.19
C GLY A 32 11.35 4.13 21.62
N ASN A 33 10.52 3.49 22.46
CA ASN A 33 9.49 2.55 22.04
C ASN A 33 8.38 3.34 21.30
N ASN A 34 8.69 3.80 20.08
CA ASN A 34 7.70 4.29 19.15
C ASN A 34 6.85 3.07 18.73
N ASN A 35 5.93 2.64 19.59
CA ASN A 35 4.84 1.76 19.23
C ASN A 35 3.93 2.50 18.23
N GLN A 36 4.50 2.83 17.06
CA GLN A 36 3.74 3.35 15.94
C GLN A 36 2.99 2.17 15.34
N GLU A 37 1.73 2.01 15.72
CA GLU A 37 0.85 1.00 15.14
C GLU A 37 0.49 1.41 13.71
N TYR A 38 1.07 0.75 12.70
CA TYR A 38 0.67 0.89 11.31
C TYR A 38 -0.53 -0.01 11.01
N LYS A 39 -1.38 0.41 10.08
CA LYS A 39 -2.53 -0.35 9.61
C LYS A 39 -2.36 -0.72 8.15
N LYS A 40 -3.10 -1.73 7.70
CA LYS A 40 -3.10 -2.18 6.31
C LYS A 40 -4.48 -2.08 5.70
N ALA A 41 -4.51 -1.77 4.40
CA ALA A 41 -5.70 -1.80 3.56
C ALA A 41 -5.35 -2.49 2.23
N TYR A 42 -6.36 -3.08 1.55
CA TYR A 42 -6.15 -3.86 0.35
C TYR A 42 -7.16 -3.44 -0.72
N PHE A 43 -6.64 -3.22 -1.94
CA PHE A 43 -7.45 -2.78 -3.08
C PHE A 43 -6.95 -3.44 -4.37
N ALA A 44 -7.83 -3.62 -5.34
CA ALA A 44 -7.52 -4.03 -6.70
C ALA A 44 -8.16 -3.03 -7.67
N GLY A 45 -7.37 -2.45 -8.56
CA GLY A 45 -7.82 -1.39 -9.47
C GLY A 45 -7.28 -1.53 -10.89
N GLY A 46 -7.24 -2.76 -11.42
CA GLY A 46 -6.55 -3.10 -12.65
C GLY A 46 -5.05 -3.19 -12.41
N CYS A 47 -4.23 -2.69 -13.30
CA CYS A 47 -2.78 -2.73 -13.17
C CYS A 47 -2.29 -2.23 -11.79
N PHE A 48 -1.65 -3.12 -11.06
CA PHE A 48 -1.14 -2.81 -9.71
C PHE A 48 -0.02 -1.76 -9.71
N TRP A 49 0.78 -1.61 -10.77
CA TRP A 49 1.77 -0.53 -10.88
C TRP A 49 1.14 0.87 -10.82
N CYS A 50 -0.04 1.03 -11.45
CA CYS A 50 -0.78 2.29 -11.41
C CYS A 50 -1.39 2.57 -10.04
N MET A 51 -1.85 1.52 -9.37
CA MET A 51 -2.39 1.64 -8.02
C MET A 51 -1.28 1.91 -7.00
N GLU A 52 -0.11 1.27 -7.12
CA GLU A 52 1.07 1.53 -6.31
C GLU A 52 1.47 3.00 -6.40
N GLU A 53 1.68 3.54 -7.61
CA GLU A 53 1.95 4.97 -7.83
C GLU A 53 0.92 5.88 -7.16
N SER A 54 -0.35 5.51 -7.22
CA SER A 54 -1.44 6.34 -6.69
C SER A 54 -1.45 6.37 -5.16
N PHE A 55 -1.18 5.24 -4.52
CA PHE A 55 -1.17 5.16 -3.05
C PHE A 55 0.13 5.72 -2.45
N ASP A 56 1.27 5.54 -3.08
CA ASP A 56 2.56 6.04 -2.59
C ASP A 56 2.60 7.58 -2.50
N LYS A 57 1.78 8.27 -3.30
CA LYS A 57 1.62 9.73 -3.25
C LYS A 57 0.77 10.21 -2.07
N VAL A 58 0.13 9.32 -1.32
CA VAL A 58 -0.76 9.70 -0.22
C VAL A 58 0.04 9.97 1.04
N LYS A 59 -0.06 11.19 1.57
CA LYS A 59 0.57 11.51 2.85
C LYS A 59 0.07 10.58 3.95
N GLY A 60 1.00 9.88 4.60
CA GLY A 60 0.70 8.92 5.66
C GLY A 60 0.68 7.46 5.19
N VAL A 61 0.75 7.18 3.89
CA VAL A 61 1.14 5.87 3.38
C VAL A 61 2.64 5.70 3.62
N ILE A 62 3.01 4.56 4.15
CA ILE A 62 4.39 4.21 4.51
C ILE A 62 4.99 3.30 3.44
N LYS A 63 4.16 2.42 2.87
CA LYS A 63 4.56 1.47 1.84
C LYS A 63 3.34 0.93 1.13
N SER A 64 3.44 0.79 -0.18
CA SER A 64 2.55 -0.02 -1.00
C SER A 64 3.30 -1.24 -1.54
N ILE A 65 2.61 -2.36 -1.70
CA ILE A 65 3.18 -3.60 -2.23
C ILE A 65 2.25 -4.13 -3.30
N SER A 66 2.74 -4.29 -4.52
CA SER A 66 2.04 -4.97 -5.61
C SER A 66 1.95 -6.47 -5.36
N GLY A 67 0.80 -7.09 -5.64
CA GLY A 67 0.60 -8.52 -5.38
C GLY A 67 -0.75 -9.04 -5.84
N TYR A 68 -1.19 -10.13 -5.24
CA TYR A 68 -2.37 -10.89 -5.63
C TYR A 68 -3.26 -11.20 -4.43
N SER A 69 -4.57 -11.13 -4.62
CA SER A 69 -5.54 -11.45 -3.57
C SER A 69 -6.87 -11.96 -4.16
N GLY A 70 -7.70 -12.58 -3.33
CA GLY A 70 -9.07 -12.99 -3.66
C GLY A 70 -9.22 -14.37 -4.29
N GLY A 71 -8.13 -14.99 -4.77
CA GLY A 71 -8.15 -16.30 -5.40
C GLY A 71 -7.88 -17.47 -4.46
N HIS A 72 -7.90 -18.67 -5.02
CA HIS A 72 -7.77 -19.93 -4.29
C HIS A 72 -6.38 -20.59 -4.41
N VAL A 73 -5.54 -20.16 -5.35
CA VAL A 73 -4.20 -20.70 -5.54
C VAL A 73 -3.25 -20.11 -4.49
N LYS A 74 -2.50 -20.98 -3.81
CA LYS A 74 -1.51 -20.55 -2.81
C LYS A 74 -0.20 -20.18 -3.51
N ASN A 75 0.40 -19.05 -3.08
CA ASN A 75 1.65 -18.52 -3.64
C ASN A 75 1.64 -18.49 -5.19
N PRO A 76 0.64 -17.82 -5.80
CA PRO A 76 0.52 -17.78 -7.24
C PRO A 76 1.67 -16.99 -7.84
N THR A 77 2.09 -17.34 -9.04
CA THR A 77 2.98 -16.54 -9.87
C THR A 77 2.18 -15.58 -10.74
N TYR A 78 2.81 -14.51 -11.23
CA TYR A 78 2.22 -13.57 -12.19
C TYR A 78 1.61 -14.30 -13.39
N ARG A 79 2.37 -15.23 -13.97
CA ARG A 79 1.90 -16.02 -15.12
C ARG A 79 0.61 -16.78 -14.82
N GLN A 80 0.51 -17.40 -13.66
CA GLN A 80 -0.71 -18.10 -13.25
C GLN A 80 -1.89 -17.15 -13.11
N VAL A 81 -1.70 -16.00 -12.46
CA VAL A 81 -2.77 -15.03 -12.24
C VAL A 81 -3.31 -14.48 -13.56
N ILE A 82 -2.44 -14.25 -14.55
CA ILE A 82 -2.84 -13.65 -15.83
C ILE A 82 -3.41 -14.69 -16.81
N TYR A 83 -2.89 -15.91 -16.83
CA TYR A 83 -3.23 -16.89 -17.87
C TYR A 83 -4.02 -18.10 -17.36
N GLU A 84 -4.14 -18.29 -16.05
CA GLU A 84 -4.85 -19.43 -15.45
C GLU A 84 -6.04 -18.95 -14.62
N LYS A 85 -6.99 -19.86 -14.34
CA LYS A 85 -8.17 -19.55 -13.52
C LYS A 85 -7.84 -19.64 -12.03
N THR A 86 -7.00 -18.73 -11.52
CA THR A 86 -6.60 -18.71 -10.11
C THR A 86 -7.63 -18.05 -9.20
N GLY A 87 -8.52 -17.24 -9.77
CA GLY A 87 -9.45 -16.37 -9.03
C GLY A 87 -8.81 -15.15 -8.40
N HIS A 88 -7.48 -15.02 -8.47
CA HIS A 88 -6.78 -13.84 -7.98
C HIS A 88 -6.96 -12.64 -8.90
N VAL A 89 -6.97 -11.45 -8.28
CA VAL A 89 -6.84 -10.17 -8.97
C VAL A 89 -5.49 -9.55 -8.64
N GLU A 90 -4.97 -8.71 -9.56
CA GLU A 90 -3.87 -7.82 -9.23
C GLU A 90 -4.32 -6.84 -8.14
N ALA A 91 -3.63 -6.85 -7.02
CA ALA A 91 -4.01 -6.12 -5.83
C ALA A 91 -2.82 -5.34 -5.25
N ILE A 92 -3.13 -4.38 -4.41
CA ILE A 92 -2.14 -3.59 -3.67
C ILE A 92 -2.39 -3.72 -2.17
N GLU A 93 -1.34 -4.02 -1.39
CA GLU A 93 -1.33 -3.88 0.06
C GLU A 93 -0.79 -2.50 0.41
N VAL A 94 -1.58 -1.69 1.10
CA VAL A 94 -1.21 -0.34 1.53
C VAL A 94 -1.00 -0.32 3.03
N THR A 95 0.24 -0.12 3.48
CA THR A 95 0.59 0.11 4.89
C THR A 95 0.57 1.60 5.18
N TYR A 96 -0.18 2.03 6.17
CA TYR A 96 -0.36 3.45 6.47
C TYR A 96 -0.28 3.77 7.96
N ASN A 97 0.09 5.02 8.25
CA ASN A 97 0.09 5.60 9.60
C ASN A 97 -1.30 6.14 9.93
N PRO A 98 -2.05 5.54 10.89
CA PRO A 98 -3.40 5.97 11.21
C PRO A 98 -3.49 7.35 11.87
N LYS A 99 -2.34 7.95 12.27
CA LYS A 99 -2.28 9.33 12.76
C LYS A 99 -2.24 10.37 11.63
N LEU A 100 -1.88 9.96 10.41
CA LEU A 100 -1.68 10.85 9.25
C LEU A 100 -2.74 10.65 8.15
N THR A 101 -3.27 9.43 8.02
CA THR A 101 -4.34 9.10 7.08
C THR A 101 -5.24 8.01 7.66
N ASN A 102 -6.34 7.69 7.00
CA ASN A 102 -7.29 6.70 7.44
C ASN A 102 -7.84 5.87 6.26
N TYR A 103 -8.58 4.81 6.58
CA TYR A 103 -9.15 3.92 5.57
C TYR A 103 -10.09 4.66 4.60
N GLU A 104 -10.89 5.62 5.07
CA GLU A 104 -11.82 6.38 4.24
C GLU A 104 -11.08 7.19 3.18
N LYS A 105 -9.96 7.83 3.55
CA LYS A 105 -9.12 8.57 2.60
C LYS A 105 -8.47 7.65 1.58
N LEU A 106 -8.00 6.47 1.99
CA LEU A 106 -7.46 5.47 1.07
C LEU A 106 -8.56 4.95 0.12
N LEU A 107 -9.76 4.74 0.62
CA LEU A 107 -10.91 4.34 -0.20
C LEU A 107 -11.30 5.43 -1.21
N GLU A 108 -11.22 6.72 -0.85
CA GLU A 108 -11.40 7.84 -1.78
C GLU A 108 -10.35 7.81 -2.90
N VAL A 109 -9.07 7.60 -2.56
CA VAL A 109 -7.99 7.45 -3.54
C VAL A 109 -8.26 6.26 -4.47
N PHE A 110 -8.67 5.11 -3.91
CA PHE A 110 -9.07 3.95 -4.70
C PHE A 110 -10.15 4.29 -5.73
N TRP A 111 -11.29 4.87 -5.29
CA TRP A 111 -12.39 5.22 -6.18
C TRP A 111 -11.95 6.17 -7.29
N ASN A 112 -11.18 7.21 -6.99
CA ASN A 112 -10.71 8.19 -7.96
C ASN A 112 -9.68 7.63 -8.96
N ASN A 113 -9.17 6.43 -8.72
CA ASN A 113 -8.19 5.77 -9.58
C ASN A 113 -8.74 4.56 -10.33
N ILE A 114 -10.05 4.34 -10.34
CA ILE A 114 -10.70 3.25 -11.10
C ILE A 114 -11.86 3.77 -11.94
N ASP A 115 -12.26 2.95 -12.93
CA ASP A 115 -13.58 3.01 -13.54
C ASP A 115 -14.53 2.08 -12.77
N PRO A 116 -15.40 2.59 -11.90
CA PRO A 116 -16.28 1.75 -11.10
C PRO A 116 -17.39 1.08 -11.91
N PHE A 117 -17.49 1.36 -13.21
CA PHE A 117 -18.50 0.86 -14.13
C PHE A 117 -17.96 -0.18 -15.14
N ASP A 118 -16.66 -0.51 -15.10
CA ASP A 118 -16.03 -1.52 -15.94
C ASP A 118 -16.05 -2.89 -15.25
N ALA A 119 -16.91 -3.78 -15.71
CA ALA A 119 -17.11 -5.11 -15.13
C ALA A 119 -16.07 -6.16 -15.58
N ILE A 120 -15.33 -5.89 -16.66
CA ILE A 120 -14.48 -6.87 -17.34
C ILE A 120 -12.97 -6.61 -17.19
N GLY A 121 -12.61 -5.54 -16.47
CA GLY A 121 -11.23 -5.14 -16.25
C GLY A 121 -11.12 -3.71 -15.83
N GLN A 122 -10.01 -3.06 -16.18
CA GLN A 122 -9.81 -1.63 -15.97
C GLN A 122 -9.01 -1.05 -17.16
N PHE A 123 -9.56 -0.02 -17.79
CA PHE A 123 -8.92 0.69 -18.90
C PHE A 123 -8.54 -0.27 -20.05
N CYS A 124 -7.25 -0.38 -20.40
CA CYS A 124 -6.76 -1.28 -21.45
C CYS A 124 -6.60 -2.74 -20.95
N ASP A 125 -6.52 -2.96 -19.63
CA ASP A 125 -6.34 -4.30 -19.09
C ASP A 125 -7.69 -4.98 -18.93
N LYS A 126 -7.87 -6.08 -19.62
CA LYS A 126 -9.12 -6.86 -19.63
C LYS A 126 -8.88 -8.27 -19.12
N GLY A 127 -9.87 -8.79 -18.41
CA GLY A 127 -9.84 -10.12 -17.80
C GLY A 127 -10.12 -10.07 -16.30
N GLU A 128 -10.36 -11.25 -15.72
CA GLU A 128 -10.78 -11.39 -14.32
C GLU A 128 -9.73 -10.87 -13.35
N SER A 129 -8.43 -11.01 -13.67
CA SER A 129 -7.32 -10.55 -12.86
C SER A 129 -7.22 -9.02 -12.75
N TYR A 130 -7.89 -8.27 -13.65
CA TYR A 130 -7.87 -6.81 -13.68
C TYR A 130 -9.14 -6.15 -13.21
N ARG A 131 -10.09 -6.92 -12.64
CA ARG A 131 -11.32 -6.33 -12.09
C ARG A 131 -11.04 -5.49 -10.86
N SER A 132 -11.85 -4.45 -10.67
CA SER A 132 -11.76 -3.63 -9.46
C SER A 132 -12.40 -4.33 -8.27
N VAL A 133 -11.69 -4.33 -7.13
CA VAL A 133 -12.14 -4.92 -5.86
C VAL A 133 -11.73 -4.03 -4.70
N ALA A 134 -12.69 -3.68 -3.84
CA ALA A 134 -12.41 -3.12 -2.53
C ALA A 134 -12.48 -4.25 -1.48
N PHE A 135 -11.37 -4.56 -0.84
CA PHE A 135 -11.32 -5.58 0.20
C PHE A 135 -11.63 -4.99 1.56
N TYR A 136 -12.44 -5.69 2.36
CA TYR A 136 -12.72 -5.31 3.75
C TYR A 136 -12.18 -6.34 4.74
N GLN A 137 -11.59 -5.87 5.84
CA GLN A 137 -11.08 -6.67 6.94
C GLN A 137 -12.08 -6.75 8.11
N ASN A 138 -13.03 -5.81 8.18
CA ASN A 138 -14.03 -5.73 9.23
C ASN A 138 -15.33 -5.09 8.75
N LYS A 139 -16.37 -5.15 9.59
CA LYS A 139 -17.71 -4.63 9.27
C LYS A 139 -17.75 -3.11 9.04
N ILE A 140 -16.84 -2.36 9.67
CA ILE A 140 -16.78 -0.90 9.52
C ILE A 140 -16.28 -0.56 8.11
N GLN A 141 -15.17 -1.18 7.68
CA GLN A 141 -14.67 -1.00 6.30
C GLN A 141 -15.72 -1.40 5.27
N LYS A 142 -16.42 -2.54 5.46
CA LYS A 142 -17.49 -2.97 4.57
C LYS A 142 -18.57 -1.89 4.41
N LYS A 143 -19.05 -1.33 5.53
CA LYS A 143 -20.05 -0.24 5.52
C LYS A 143 -19.55 1.01 4.78
N PHE A 144 -18.27 1.37 4.92
CA PHE A 144 -17.69 2.51 4.20
C PHE A 144 -17.67 2.24 2.69
N ILE A 145 -17.26 1.05 2.26
CA ILE A 145 -17.25 0.69 0.84
C ILE A 145 -18.67 0.75 0.27
N GLU A 146 -19.64 0.11 0.92
CA GLU A 146 -21.04 0.06 0.49
C GLU A 146 -21.65 1.48 0.42
N LYS A 147 -21.39 2.32 1.43
CA LYS A 147 -21.85 3.71 1.46
C LYS A 147 -21.27 4.54 0.31
N THR A 148 -19.94 4.42 0.08
CA THR A 148 -19.28 5.20 -0.97
C THR A 148 -19.68 4.72 -2.37
N ALA A 149 -19.81 3.40 -2.58
CA ALA A 149 -20.36 2.84 -3.82
C ALA A 149 -21.77 3.39 -4.11
N LYS A 150 -22.65 3.44 -3.08
CA LYS A 150 -23.99 4.01 -3.23
C LYS A 150 -23.99 5.50 -3.55
N ASN A 151 -23.06 6.25 -2.96
CA ASN A 151 -22.90 7.68 -3.29
C ASN A 151 -22.48 7.88 -4.75
N ILE A 152 -21.60 7.01 -5.29
CA ILE A 152 -21.20 7.03 -6.69
C ILE A 152 -22.42 6.72 -7.59
N GLU A 153 -23.21 5.68 -7.29
CA GLU A 153 -24.43 5.37 -8.02
C GLU A 153 -25.43 6.56 -8.02
N ASN A 154 -25.58 7.23 -6.89
CA ASN A 154 -26.47 8.40 -6.77
C ASN A 154 -25.96 9.59 -7.62
N ARG A 155 -24.63 9.78 -7.71
CA ARG A 155 -24.02 10.80 -8.59
C ARG A 155 -24.24 10.47 -10.07
N PHE A 156 -24.17 9.19 -10.43
CA PHE A 156 -24.27 8.71 -11.81
C PHE A 156 -25.59 7.93 -12.03
N LYS A 157 -26.71 8.60 -11.94
CA LYS A 157 -28.10 8.08 -11.85
C LYS A 157 -28.45 6.87 -12.75
N ASN A 158 -27.75 6.69 -13.87
CA ASN A 158 -28.04 5.62 -14.83
C ASN A 158 -26.93 4.54 -14.86
N LYS A 159 -26.01 4.54 -13.88
CA LYS A 159 -24.89 3.60 -13.84
C LYS A 159 -24.90 2.85 -12.52
N LYS A 160 -24.62 1.54 -12.60
CA LYS A 160 -24.42 0.69 -11.43
C LYS A 160 -22.93 0.50 -11.18
N VAL A 161 -22.50 0.65 -9.93
CA VAL A 161 -21.15 0.30 -9.52
C VAL A 161 -20.99 -1.22 -9.62
N VAL A 162 -20.01 -1.67 -10.39
CA VAL A 162 -19.69 -3.09 -10.61
C VAL A 162 -18.41 -3.53 -9.89
N THR A 163 -17.74 -2.60 -9.22
CA THR A 163 -16.60 -2.90 -8.34
C THR A 163 -17.01 -3.92 -7.28
N LEU A 164 -16.23 -4.97 -7.14
CA LEU A 164 -16.51 -6.05 -6.21
C LEU A 164 -16.16 -5.65 -4.77
N ILE A 165 -16.94 -6.16 -3.81
CA ILE A 165 -16.72 -5.92 -2.38
C ILE A 165 -16.45 -7.27 -1.73
N TRP A 166 -15.17 -7.58 -1.50
CA TRP A 166 -14.75 -8.88 -1.00
C TRP A 166 -14.21 -8.80 0.41
N LYS A 167 -14.46 -9.86 1.19
CA LYS A 167 -13.76 -10.03 2.46
C LYS A 167 -12.29 -10.32 2.19
N PHE A 168 -11.40 -9.59 2.85
CA PHE A 168 -9.99 -9.88 2.77
C PHE A 168 -9.67 -11.18 3.50
N GLU A 169 -8.92 -12.07 2.86
CA GLU A 169 -8.46 -13.32 3.44
C GLU A 169 -6.94 -13.39 3.45
N LYS A 170 -6.31 -13.26 2.29
CA LYS A 170 -4.86 -13.37 2.15
C LYS A 170 -4.35 -12.54 0.98
N PHE A 171 -3.14 -12.02 1.16
CA PHE A 171 -2.38 -11.32 0.15
C PHE A 171 -1.08 -12.08 -0.13
N TYR A 172 -0.69 -12.14 -1.39
CA TYR A 172 0.57 -12.71 -1.86
C TYR A 172 1.33 -11.60 -2.59
N PRO A 173 2.51 -11.16 -2.08
CA PRO A 173 3.34 -10.21 -2.81
C PRO A 173 3.67 -10.74 -4.21
N ALA A 174 3.63 -9.87 -5.20
CA ALA A 174 4.12 -10.18 -6.54
C ALA A 174 5.67 -10.22 -6.53
N GLU A 175 6.21 -10.75 -7.60
CA GLU A 175 7.64 -10.89 -7.81
C GLU A 175 8.36 -9.53 -7.72
N ASP A 176 9.61 -9.50 -7.29
CA ASP A 176 10.37 -8.27 -7.01
C ASP A 176 10.43 -7.30 -8.20
N TYR A 177 10.45 -7.82 -9.44
CA TYR A 177 10.48 -6.99 -10.64
C TYR A 177 9.17 -6.21 -10.89
N HIS A 178 8.10 -6.48 -10.14
CA HIS A 178 6.85 -5.73 -10.15
C HIS A 178 6.79 -4.62 -9.10
N GLN A 179 7.64 -4.68 -8.06
CA GLN A 179 7.63 -3.70 -6.98
C GLN A 179 8.27 -2.38 -7.45
N ASP A 180 7.66 -1.27 -7.09
CA ASP A 180 8.11 0.08 -7.47
C ASP A 180 8.33 0.23 -9.00
N TYR A 181 7.57 -0.53 -9.81
CA TYR A 181 7.77 -0.59 -11.25
C TYR A 181 7.69 0.79 -11.91
N TYR A 182 6.80 1.65 -11.43
CA TYR A 182 6.62 3.01 -11.93
C TYR A 182 7.86 3.90 -11.72
N GLN A 183 8.74 3.57 -10.75
CA GLN A 183 10.01 4.24 -10.50
C GLN A 183 11.16 3.54 -11.23
N ASN A 184 11.27 2.22 -11.05
CA ASN A 184 12.38 1.41 -11.55
C ASN A 184 12.37 1.27 -13.09
N ASN A 185 11.19 1.37 -13.71
CA ASN A 185 10.99 1.23 -15.16
C ASN A 185 10.20 2.42 -15.74
N PHE A 186 10.52 3.62 -15.30
CA PHE A 186 9.76 4.84 -15.54
C PHE A 186 9.31 5.04 -17.01
N LEU A 187 10.21 4.93 -17.98
CA LEU A 187 9.86 5.16 -19.40
C LEU A 187 8.88 4.12 -19.95
N ARG A 188 9.07 2.85 -19.56
CA ARG A 188 8.15 1.76 -19.96
C ARG A 188 6.78 1.93 -19.30
N TYR A 189 6.78 2.28 -18.02
CA TYR A 189 5.56 2.57 -17.29
C TYR A 189 4.80 3.75 -17.89
N LEU A 190 5.49 4.84 -18.21
CA LEU A 190 4.87 6.03 -18.82
C LEU A 190 4.25 5.71 -20.18
N ALA A 191 4.94 4.96 -21.03
CA ALA A 191 4.43 4.51 -22.33
C ALA A 191 3.18 3.63 -22.16
N TYR A 192 3.22 2.67 -21.24
CA TYR A 192 2.07 1.81 -20.90
C TYR A 192 0.89 2.66 -20.40
N LYS A 193 1.09 3.51 -19.39
CA LYS A 193 0.04 4.32 -18.77
C LYS A 193 -0.64 5.25 -19.80
N SER A 194 0.16 5.87 -20.67
CA SER A 194 -0.32 6.72 -21.76
C SER A 194 -1.09 5.92 -22.80
N GLY A 195 -0.55 4.77 -23.23
CA GLY A 195 -1.20 3.90 -24.21
C GLY A 195 -2.54 3.34 -23.72
N CYS A 196 -2.69 3.11 -22.42
CA CYS A 196 -3.95 2.69 -21.79
C CYS A 196 -5.00 3.80 -21.66
N GLN A 197 -4.66 5.06 -21.93
CA GLN A 197 -5.56 6.21 -21.80
C GLN A 197 -6.23 6.31 -20.40
N ARG A 198 -5.52 5.82 -19.37
CA ARG A 198 -6.08 5.74 -18.00
C ARG A 198 -6.49 7.11 -17.48
N GLU A 199 -5.63 8.11 -17.62
CA GLU A 199 -5.90 9.47 -17.14
C GLU A 199 -7.08 10.13 -17.88
N GLU A 200 -7.14 9.95 -19.20
CA GLU A 200 -8.26 10.46 -20.01
C GLU A 200 -9.59 9.85 -19.56
N ARG A 201 -9.63 8.54 -19.31
CA ARG A 201 -10.82 7.86 -18.83
C ARG A 201 -11.22 8.30 -17.43
N LEU A 202 -10.27 8.43 -16.50
CA LEU A 202 -10.53 8.92 -15.15
C LEU A 202 -11.08 10.34 -15.17
N ASN A 203 -10.52 11.22 -15.99
CA ASN A 203 -11.03 12.58 -16.16
C ASN A 203 -12.47 12.60 -16.68
N LYS A 204 -12.82 11.74 -17.64
CA LYS A 204 -14.21 11.62 -18.14
C LYS A 204 -15.20 11.09 -17.11
N ILE A 205 -14.73 10.36 -16.10
CA ILE A 205 -15.59 9.82 -15.04
C ILE A 205 -15.72 10.82 -13.90
N TRP A 206 -14.62 11.39 -13.43
CA TRP A 206 -14.60 12.07 -12.15
C TRP A 206 -14.68 13.59 -12.23
N ASN A 207 -14.33 14.21 -13.38
CA ASN A 207 -14.41 15.64 -13.68
C ASN A 207 -15.55 15.94 -14.64
#